data_9c86d17e266546e3dff33e2bba9ebb0c
#
_entry.id   9c86d17e266546e3dff33e2bba9ebb0c
#
_cell.length_a   1.000
_cell.length_b   1.000
_cell.length_c   1.000
_cell.angle_alpha   90.00
_cell.angle_beta   90.00
_cell.angle_gamma   90.00
#
_symmetry.space_group_name_H-M   'P 1'
#
loop_
_entity.id
_entity.type
_entity.pdbx_description
1 polymer ?
#
loop_
_entity_poly.entity_id
_entity_poly.type
_entity_poly.pdbx_seq_one_letter_code
_entity_poly.pdbx_strand_id
1 'polypeptide(L)'
;MALILAATPLGNPADASARLKTAIEDATIIAAEDSRRFHRLCSDLEVTFTARILSFFEGNEDERTAELLNELAAGAQVLVVSDAGMPTISDPGFRLMREAIARGLEVSVIPGPSAVTMAVALSGLPTDRFTFEGFPSRSAGARLATFEKLRHEERTMVFFEAPHRLADSLSDAQTVFGSERKGAICREMTKRYEETIRGTLSQLSTWADTNEVLGEITLVIQGAVLDSAAMSADEMVARVREFEAAGMDRKGAIASVAAEFSIAKRLVYAAVVDANKMSK
;
A
#
# COMPACT_ATOMS: atom_id res chain seq x y z
N MET A 1 3.28 6.30 -30.87
CA MET A 1 2.13 5.45 -30.54
C MET A 1 2.49 4.64 -29.33
N ALA A 2 1.71 4.70 -28.25
CA ALA A 2 2.19 4.25 -26.95
C ALA A 2 1.08 3.52 -26.18
N LEU A 3 1.50 2.67 -25.25
CA LEU A 3 0.67 2.22 -24.13
C LEU A 3 0.63 3.33 -23.07
N ILE A 4 -0.56 3.84 -22.77
CA ILE A 4 -0.75 4.89 -21.77
C ILE A 4 -1.55 4.33 -20.60
N LEU A 5 -0.96 4.31 -19.41
CA LEU A 5 -1.66 4.02 -18.17
C LEU A 5 -2.16 5.35 -17.61
N ALA A 6 -3.46 5.50 -17.38
CA ALA A 6 -4.00 6.77 -16.89
C ALA A 6 -4.78 6.59 -15.58
N ALA A 7 -4.41 7.39 -14.59
CA ALA A 7 -5.15 7.45 -13.35
C ALA A 7 -6.53 8.10 -13.56
N THR A 8 -7.56 7.51 -12.94
CA THR A 8 -8.93 8.01 -12.91
C THR A 8 -9.29 8.57 -11.54
N PRO A 9 -10.31 9.43 -11.43
CA PRO A 9 -10.82 9.90 -10.14
C PRO A 9 -11.24 8.75 -9.22
N LEU A 10 -11.00 8.91 -7.91
CA LEU A 10 -11.47 7.94 -6.90
C LEU A 10 -12.97 8.01 -6.66
N GLY A 11 -13.55 9.19 -6.84
CA GLY A 11 -14.98 9.40 -6.62
C GLY A 11 -15.47 10.80 -7.00
N ASN A 12 -14.57 11.79 -7.05
CA ASN A 12 -14.87 13.14 -7.48
C ASN A 12 -14.35 13.38 -8.91
N PRO A 13 -15.21 13.53 -9.91
CA PRO A 13 -14.77 13.78 -11.28
C PRO A 13 -13.87 15.02 -11.46
N ALA A 14 -13.97 16.01 -10.56
CA ALA A 14 -13.13 17.21 -10.59
C ALA A 14 -11.64 16.92 -10.32
N ASP A 15 -11.30 15.75 -9.78
CA ASP A 15 -9.92 15.32 -9.58
C ASP A 15 -9.28 14.74 -10.86
N ALA A 16 -10.01 14.66 -11.95
CA ALA A 16 -9.48 14.21 -13.23
C ALA A 16 -8.44 15.21 -13.77
N SER A 17 -7.29 14.70 -14.19
CA SER A 17 -6.31 15.54 -14.85
C SER A 17 -6.80 15.99 -16.24
N ALA A 18 -6.40 17.19 -16.69
CA ALA A 18 -6.67 17.64 -18.05
C ALA A 18 -6.08 16.67 -19.10
N ARG A 19 -4.91 16.06 -18.80
CA ARG A 19 -4.28 15.06 -19.68
C ARG A 19 -5.10 13.77 -19.81
N LEU A 20 -5.86 13.37 -18.81
CA LEU A 20 -6.76 12.22 -18.89
C LEU A 20 -7.83 12.47 -19.98
N LYS A 21 -8.46 13.66 -19.98
CA LYS A 21 -9.47 14.01 -20.97
C LYS A 21 -8.92 13.93 -22.39
N THR A 22 -7.79 14.59 -22.65
CA THR A 22 -7.12 14.53 -23.96
C THR A 22 -6.73 13.11 -24.36
N ALA A 23 -6.23 12.29 -23.40
CA ALA A 23 -5.86 10.92 -23.72
C ALA A 23 -7.07 10.03 -24.07
N ILE A 24 -8.23 10.29 -23.48
CA ILE A 24 -9.49 9.61 -23.84
C ILE A 24 -9.92 9.97 -25.28
N GLU A 25 -9.80 11.26 -25.64
CA GLU A 25 -10.14 11.75 -26.97
C GLU A 25 -9.21 11.20 -28.07
N ASP A 26 -7.90 11.11 -27.78
CA ASP A 26 -6.85 10.72 -28.71
C ASP A 26 -6.65 9.21 -28.83
N ALA A 27 -7.17 8.41 -27.90
CA ALA A 27 -6.99 6.96 -27.90
C ALA A 27 -7.64 6.30 -29.13
N THR A 28 -7.01 5.26 -29.66
CA THR A 28 -7.62 4.38 -30.67
C THR A 28 -8.28 3.17 -30.03
N ILE A 29 -7.73 2.72 -28.89
CA ILE A 29 -8.26 1.63 -28.08
C ILE A 29 -8.22 2.06 -26.62
N ILE A 30 -9.32 1.81 -25.91
CA ILE A 30 -9.41 2.01 -24.47
C ILE A 30 -9.64 0.66 -23.79
N ALA A 31 -8.68 0.22 -23.01
CA ALA A 31 -8.77 -0.96 -22.16
C ALA A 31 -9.28 -0.52 -20.78
N ALA A 32 -10.57 -0.74 -20.52
CA ALA A 32 -11.24 -0.33 -19.31
C ALA A 32 -11.61 -1.55 -18.43
N GLU A 33 -11.44 -1.45 -17.12
CA GLU A 33 -11.78 -2.51 -16.18
C GLU A 33 -13.29 -2.81 -16.22
N ASP A 34 -14.14 -1.81 -16.00
CA ASP A 34 -15.59 -1.88 -16.27
C ASP A 34 -15.96 -0.79 -17.30
N SER A 35 -16.38 -1.22 -18.49
CA SER A 35 -16.78 -0.32 -19.57
C SER A 35 -17.95 0.59 -19.20
N ARG A 36 -18.86 0.16 -18.35
CA ARG A 36 -20.02 0.96 -17.91
C ARG A 36 -19.56 2.08 -16.98
N ARG A 37 -18.63 1.80 -16.05
CA ARG A 37 -18.03 2.82 -15.19
C ARG A 37 -17.22 3.81 -16.00
N PHE A 38 -16.49 3.33 -17.02
CA PHE A 38 -15.76 4.20 -17.92
C PHE A 38 -16.68 5.14 -18.72
N HIS A 39 -17.79 4.63 -19.27
CA HIS A 39 -18.77 5.48 -19.95
C HIS A 39 -19.36 6.55 -19.01
N ARG A 40 -19.65 6.17 -17.77
CA ARG A 40 -20.11 7.13 -16.77
C ARG A 40 -19.07 8.21 -16.50
N LEU A 41 -17.80 7.82 -16.31
CA LEU A 41 -16.70 8.76 -16.14
C LEU A 41 -16.61 9.75 -17.30
N CYS A 42 -16.69 9.27 -18.55
CA CYS A 42 -16.68 10.15 -19.71
C CYS A 42 -17.85 11.13 -19.73
N SER A 43 -19.04 10.68 -19.33
CA SER A 43 -20.22 11.56 -19.18
C SER A 43 -19.99 12.62 -18.10
N ASP A 44 -19.48 12.22 -16.93
CA ASP A 44 -19.21 13.13 -15.81
C ASP A 44 -18.09 14.14 -16.14
N LEU A 45 -17.16 13.77 -17.02
CA LEU A 45 -16.07 14.63 -17.50
C LEU A 45 -16.45 15.46 -18.74
N GLU A 46 -17.62 15.24 -19.32
CA GLU A 46 -18.07 15.87 -20.58
C GLU A 46 -17.08 15.61 -21.73
N VAL A 47 -16.53 14.39 -21.81
CA VAL A 47 -15.57 13.97 -22.84
C VAL A 47 -16.21 12.99 -23.80
N THR A 48 -15.99 13.20 -25.10
CA THR A 48 -16.40 12.28 -26.17
C THR A 48 -15.20 11.55 -26.74
N PHE A 49 -15.39 10.34 -27.23
CA PHE A 49 -14.32 9.55 -27.83
C PHE A 49 -14.86 8.69 -28.99
N THR A 50 -13.94 8.28 -29.87
CA THR A 50 -14.23 7.37 -30.99
C THR A 50 -13.53 6.03 -30.86
N ALA A 51 -12.72 5.87 -29.80
CA ALA A 51 -11.94 4.68 -29.52
C ALA A 51 -12.80 3.42 -29.37
N ARG A 52 -12.26 2.27 -29.79
CA ARG A 52 -12.82 0.95 -29.46
C ARG A 52 -12.57 0.65 -27.98
N ILE A 53 -13.63 0.36 -27.22
CA ILE A 53 -13.51 -0.07 -25.84
C ILE A 53 -13.34 -1.58 -25.79
N LEU A 54 -12.35 -2.03 -24.98
CA LEU A 54 -12.15 -3.41 -24.60
C LEU A 54 -12.30 -3.55 -23.09
N SER A 55 -13.10 -4.50 -22.62
CA SER A 55 -13.12 -4.87 -21.21
C SER A 55 -11.82 -5.57 -20.86
N PHE A 56 -11.13 -5.08 -19.82
CA PHE A 56 -9.79 -5.51 -19.42
C PHE A 56 -9.72 -5.62 -17.90
N PHE A 57 -9.97 -6.79 -17.34
CA PHE A 57 -10.02 -7.06 -15.91
C PHE A 57 -9.19 -8.32 -15.57
N GLU A 58 -8.93 -8.56 -14.29
CA GLU A 58 -8.06 -9.65 -13.83
C GLU A 58 -8.39 -11.01 -14.48
N GLY A 59 -9.68 -11.32 -14.67
CA GLY A 59 -10.13 -12.62 -15.22
C GLY A 59 -9.88 -12.81 -16.71
N ASN A 60 -9.62 -11.74 -17.50
CA ASN A 60 -9.33 -11.82 -18.93
C ASN A 60 -7.99 -11.18 -19.33
N GLU A 61 -7.19 -10.73 -18.37
CA GLU A 61 -5.94 -9.99 -18.61
C GLU A 61 -4.99 -10.75 -19.52
N ASP A 62 -4.88 -12.09 -19.40
CA ASP A 62 -3.97 -12.91 -20.20
C ASP A 62 -4.32 -12.85 -21.70
N GLU A 63 -5.58 -13.11 -22.02
CA GLU A 63 -6.07 -13.10 -23.40
C GLU A 63 -5.97 -11.69 -24.01
N ARG A 64 -6.43 -10.69 -23.27
CA ARG A 64 -6.43 -9.29 -23.71
C ARG A 64 -5.06 -8.70 -23.85
N THR A 65 -4.10 -9.11 -23.03
CA THR A 65 -2.70 -8.69 -23.14
C THR A 65 -2.13 -9.02 -24.51
N ALA A 66 -2.34 -10.23 -25.00
CA ALA A 66 -1.87 -10.64 -26.34
C ALA A 66 -2.49 -9.80 -27.46
N GLU A 67 -3.81 -9.57 -27.40
CA GLU A 67 -4.53 -8.72 -28.36
C GLU A 67 -3.98 -7.28 -28.35
N LEU A 68 -3.90 -6.66 -27.19
CA LEU A 68 -3.46 -5.26 -27.03
C LEU A 68 -2.00 -5.05 -27.45
N LEU A 69 -1.11 -6.02 -27.21
CA LEU A 69 0.27 -5.96 -27.67
C LEU A 69 0.40 -6.01 -29.19
N ASN A 70 -0.45 -6.79 -29.87
CA ASN A 70 -0.49 -6.83 -31.33
C ASN A 70 -1.01 -5.51 -31.92
N GLU A 71 -2.02 -4.91 -31.32
CA GLU A 71 -2.53 -3.60 -31.70
C GLU A 71 -1.49 -2.49 -31.51
N LEU A 72 -0.78 -2.50 -30.38
CA LEU A 72 0.34 -1.58 -30.11
C LEU A 72 1.43 -1.72 -31.18
N ALA A 73 1.82 -2.96 -31.50
CA ALA A 73 2.82 -3.23 -32.55
C ALA A 73 2.35 -2.79 -33.95
N ALA A 74 1.04 -2.84 -34.21
CA ALA A 74 0.42 -2.30 -35.43
C ALA A 74 0.29 -0.77 -35.43
N GLY A 75 0.67 -0.10 -34.33
CA GLY A 75 0.69 1.34 -34.24
C GLY A 75 -0.53 1.97 -33.58
N ALA A 76 -1.35 1.21 -32.86
CA ALA A 76 -2.45 1.76 -32.08
C ALA A 76 -1.94 2.58 -30.87
N GLN A 77 -2.74 3.55 -30.44
CA GLN A 77 -2.61 4.19 -29.15
C GLN A 77 -3.59 3.54 -28.18
N VAL A 78 -3.03 2.81 -27.19
CA VAL A 78 -3.83 2.08 -26.20
C VAL A 78 -3.81 2.85 -24.88
N LEU A 79 -5.00 3.22 -24.41
CA LEU A 79 -5.22 3.83 -23.09
C LEU A 79 -5.76 2.75 -22.14
N VAL A 80 -5.08 2.53 -21.02
CA VAL A 80 -5.53 1.64 -19.92
C VAL A 80 -6.04 2.50 -18.78
N VAL A 81 -7.24 2.22 -18.32
CA VAL A 81 -7.88 2.87 -17.18
C VAL A 81 -8.47 1.83 -16.23
N SER A 82 -8.30 2.03 -14.92
CA SER A 82 -9.01 1.30 -13.88
C SER A 82 -10.33 1.98 -13.53
N ASP A 83 -11.13 1.32 -12.73
CA ASP A 83 -12.40 1.85 -12.23
C ASP A 83 -12.21 3.09 -11.36
N ALA A 84 -11.10 3.15 -10.59
CA ALA A 84 -10.74 4.28 -9.74
C ALA A 84 -9.24 4.27 -9.41
N GLY A 85 -8.59 5.41 -9.48
CA GLY A 85 -7.18 5.55 -9.12
C GLY A 85 -6.20 5.13 -10.22
N MET A 86 -5.10 4.53 -9.82
CA MET A 86 -3.97 4.24 -10.70
C MET A 86 -4.02 2.79 -11.21
N PRO A 87 -4.11 2.54 -12.52
CA PRO A 87 -4.00 1.20 -13.07
C PRO A 87 -2.74 0.49 -12.56
N THR A 88 -2.77 -0.84 -12.46
CA THR A 88 -1.71 -1.71 -11.94
C THR A 88 -1.56 -1.76 -10.42
N ILE A 89 -2.17 -0.86 -9.68
CA ILE A 89 -2.09 -0.82 -8.21
C ILE A 89 -3.33 -1.50 -7.62
N SER A 90 -3.28 -2.79 -7.44
CA SER A 90 -4.42 -3.70 -7.14
C SER A 90 -5.47 -3.79 -8.25
N ASP A 91 -5.11 -3.35 -9.44
CA ASP A 91 -5.91 -3.30 -10.65
C ASP A 91 -5.19 -3.99 -11.81
N PRO A 92 -5.89 -4.37 -12.90
CA PRO A 92 -5.25 -4.97 -14.07
C PRO A 92 -4.28 -4.01 -14.77
N GLY A 93 -3.38 -4.57 -15.59
CA GLY A 93 -2.49 -3.82 -16.47
C GLY A 93 -1.00 -4.04 -16.22
N PHE A 94 -0.60 -4.58 -15.06
CA PHE A 94 0.81 -4.83 -14.76
C PHE A 94 1.46 -5.76 -15.78
N ARG A 95 0.78 -6.84 -16.16
CA ARG A 95 1.28 -7.82 -17.14
C ARG A 95 1.42 -7.18 -18.53
N LEU A 96 0.40 -6.47 -18.97
CA LEU A 96 0.42 -5.76 -20.26
C LEU A 96 1.59 -4.77 -20.31
N MET A 97 1.74 -3.94 -19.28
CA MET A 97 2.83 -2.97 -19.17
C MET A 97 4.20 -3.66 -19.24
N ARG A 98 4.42 -4.71 -18.44
CA ARG A 98 5.68 -5.44 -18.37
C ARG A 98 6.05 -6.05 -19.74
N GLU A 99 5.09 -6.66 -20.44
CA GLU A 99 5.33 -7.27 -21.74
C GLU A 99 5.52 -6.23 -22.85
N ALA A 100 4.81 -5.09 -22.79
CA ALA A 100 5.05 -3.97 -23.70
C ALA A 100 6.49 -3.45 -23.59
N ILE A 101 6.96 -3.24 -22.35
CA ILE A 101 8.37 -2.84 -22.09
C ILE A 101 9.34 -3.89 -22.62
N ALA A 102 9.10 -5.19 -22.38
CA ALA A 102 9.97 -6.27 -22.85
C ALA A 102 10.05 -6.34 -24.39
N ARG A 103 9.01 -5.88 -25.11
CA ARG A 103 8.97 -5.79 -26.58
C ARG A 103 9.53 -4.47 -27.12
N GLY A 104 10.02 -3.57 -26.25
CA GLY A 104 10.51 -2.25 -26.67
C GLY A 104 9.43 -1.28 -27.14
N LEU A 105 8.18 -1.53 -26.78
CA LEU A 105 7.06 -0.62 -27.09
C LEU A 105 7.08 0.57 -26.13
N GLU A 106 6.67 1.72 -26.62
CA GLU A 106 6.60 2.93 -25.81
C GLU A 106 5.52 2.81 -24.73
N VAL A 107 5.89 3.09 -23.46
CA VAL A 107 4.95 3.10 -22.33
C VAL A 107 5.02 4.45 -21.63
N SER A 108 3.86 5.02 -21.36
CA SER A 108 3.73 6.31 -20.66
C SER A 108 2.68 6.24 -19.56
N VAL A 109 2.73 7.20 -18.64
CA VAL A 109 1.79 7.30 -17.50
C VAL A 109 1.22 8.70 -17.42
N ILE A 110 -0.09 8.78 -17.23
CA ILE A 110 -0.77 10.02 -16.84
C ILE A 110 -1.04 9.94 -15.34
N PRO A 111 -0.33 10.73 -14.51
CA PRO A 111 -0.49 10.72 -13.07
C PRO A 111 -1.84 11.31 -12.65
N GLY A 112 -2.34 10.87 -11.52
CA GLY A 112 -3.58 11.36 -10.93
C GLY A 112 -3.83 10.80 -9.54
N PRO A 113 -5.09 10.75 -9.09
CA PRO A 113 -5.48 10.29 -7.77
C PRO A 113 -4.98 8.89 -7.45
N SER A 114 -4.62 8.67 -6.18
CA SER A 114 -4.25 7.36 -5.65
C SER A 114 -4.72 7.23 -4.19
N ALA A 115 -5.54 6.22 -3.92
CA ALA A 115 -6.05 5.95 -2.59
C ALA A 115 -4.92 5.67 -1.57
N VAL A 116 -3.82 5.05 -2.01
CA VAL A 116 -2.66 4.75 -1.17
C VAL A 116 -2.03 6.02 -0.62
N THR A 117 -1.63 6.95 -1.48
CA THR A 117 -0.96 8.19 -1.06
C THR A 117 -1.91 9.15 -0.34
N MET A 118 -3.19 9.20 -0.74
CA MET A 118 -4.20 9.99 -0.03
C MET A 118 -4.42 9.48 1.40
N ALA A 119 -4.57 8.17 1.58
CA ALA A 119 -4.74 7.58 2.90
C ALA A 119 -3.53 7.85 3.81
N VAL A 120 -2.30 7.72 3.29
CA VAL A 120 -1.08 8.09 4.03
C VAL A 120 -1.13 9.55 4.48
N ALA A 121 -1.47 10.47 3.57
CA ALA A 121 -1.57 11.90 3.90
C ALA A 121 -2.67 12.21 4.93
N LEU A 122 -3.81 11.51 4.87
CA LEU A 122 -4.94 11.69 5.79
C LEU A 122 -4.71 10.99 7.14
N SER A 123 -3.85 9.97 7.21
CA SER A 123 -3.71 9.12 8.39
C SER A 123 -3.18 9.86 9.63
N GLY A 124 -2.34 10.88 9.44
CA GLY A 124 -1.60 11.53 10.53
C GLY A 124 -0.43 10.69 11.07
N LEU A 125 -0.06 9.59 10.39
CA LEU A 125 1.09 8.74 10.69
C LEU A 125 2.32 9.21 9.89
N PRO A 126 3.54 8.75 10.23
CA PRO A 126 4.76 9.09 9.47
C PRO A 126 4.61 8.78 7.97
N THR A 127 4.98 9.74 7.12
CA THR A 127 4.78 9.66 5.66
C THR A 127 6.07 9.52 4.87
N ASP A 128 7.22 9.67 5.53
CA ASP A 128 8.55 9.62 4.94
C ASP A 128 8.90 8.25 4.36
N ARG A 129 8.40 7.18 4.98
CA ARG A 129 8.57 5.80 4.51
C ARG A 129 7.28 5.03 4.78
N PHE A 130 6.69 4.47 3.72
CA PHE A 130 5.51 3.60 3.84
C PHE A 130 5.62 2.43 2.88
N THR A 131 4.80 1.40 3.12
CA THR A 131 4.66 0.23 2.27
C THR A 131 3.19 -0.02 1.95
N PHE A 132 2.91 -0.43 0.72
CA PHE A 132 1.57 -0.83 0.30
C PHE A 132 1.53 -2.35 0.21
N GLU A 133 0.65 -2.95 1.00
CA GLU A 133 0.55 -4.40 1.19
C GLU A 133 -0.64 -5.04 0.44
N GLY A 134 -1.40 -4.21 -0.31
CA GLY A 134 -2.58 -4.68 -1.03
C GLY A 134 -3.73 -5.08 -0.12
N PHE A 135 -4.51 -6.10 -0.51
CA PHE A 135 -5.60 -6.65 0.29
C PHE A 135 -5.09 -7.78 1.20
N PRO A 136 -5.34 -7.73 2.53
CA PRO A 136 -5.08 -8.85 3.40
C PRO A 136 -5.85 -10.11 2.96
N SER A 137 -5.31 -11.29 3.22
CA SER A 137 -5.94 -12.55 2.84
C SER A 137 -7.35 -12.68 3.42
N ARG A 138 -8.26 -13.28 2.65
CA ARG A 138 -9.64 -13.58 3.11
C ARG A 138 -9.65 -14.62 4.25
N SER A 139 -8.72 -15.56 4.23
CA SER A 139 -8.56 -16.57 5.28
C SER A 139 -7.89 -15.99 6.51
N ALA A 140 -8.48 -16.10 7.69
CA ALA A 140 -7.94 -15.61 8.95
C ALA A 140 -6.52 -16.12 9.22
N GLY A 141 -6.26 -17.42 9.03
CA GLY A 141 -4.92 -17.98 9.24
C GLY A 141 -3.86 -17.41 8.30
N ALA A 142 -4.19 -17.21 7.02
CA ALA A 142 -3.27 -16.62 6.06
C ALA A 142 -3.09 -15.11 6.32
N ARG A 143 -4.12 -14.39 6.77
CA ARG A 143 -4.07 -12.99 7.16
C ARG A 143 -3.17 -12.78 8.37
N LEU A 144 -3.35 -13.58 9.42
CA LEU A 144 -2.47 -13.59 10.60
C LEU A 144 -1.03 -13.89 10.21
N ALA A 145 -0.78 -14.87 9.35
CA ALA A 145 0.58 -15.20 8.89
C ALA A 145 1.21 -14.05 8.09
N THR A 146 0.43 -13.29 7.34
CA THR A 146 0.91 -12.09 6.63
C THR A 146 1.24 -10.99 7.64
N PHE A 147 0.35 -10.70 8.58
CA PHE A 147 0.60 -9.69 9.61
C PHE A 147 1.81 -10.06 10.49
N GLU A 148 2.01 -11.36 10.82
CA GLU A 148 3.21 -11.79 11.56
C GLU A 148 4.51 -11.45 10.83
N LYS A 149 4.58 -11.57 9.52
CA LYS A 149 5.76 -11.16 8.73
C LYS A 149 6.01 -9.65 8.81
N LEU A 150 4.96 -8.88 9.04
CA LEU A 150 4.98 -7.42 9.15
C LEU A 150 5.07 -6.93 10.61
N ARG A 151 5.11 -7.81 11.60
CA ARG A 151 5.14 -7.45 13.04
C ARG A 151 6.18 -6.39 13.38
N HIS A 152 7.35 -6.48 12.75
CA HIS A 152 8.50 -5.60 12.97
C HIS A 152 8.72 -4.60 11.83
N GLU A 153 7.75 -4.45 10.91
CA GLU A 153 7.85 -3.44 9.85
C GLU A 153 7.86 -2.04 10.46
N GLU A 154 8.93 -1.28 10.21
CA GLU A 154 9.12 0.07 10.77
C GLU A 154 8.40 1.16 9.97
N ARG A 155 8.11 0.89 8.69
CA ARG A 155 7.42 1.83 7.80
C ARG A 155 5.92 1.84 8.10
N THR A 156 5.26 2.94 7.81
CA THR A 156 3.80 2.99 7.80
C THR A 156 3.26 2.01 6.75
N MET A 157 2.33 1.14 7.15
CA MET A 157 1.75 0.10 6.31
C MET A 157 0.37 0.54 5.80
N VAL A 158 0.11 0.34 4.53
CA VAL A 158 -1.17 0.66 3.88
C VAL A 158 -1.80 -0.60 3.30
N PHE A 159 -3.07 -0.82 3.62
CA PHE A 159 -3.85 -1.95 3.13
C PHE A 159 -5.14 -1.45 2.50
N PHE A 160 -5.58 -2.08 1.41
CA PHE A 160 -6.97 -1.99 0.98
C PHE A 160 -7.80 -3.03 1.73
N GLU A 161 -9.04 -2.69 2.07
CA GLU A 161 -9.92 -3.66 2.73
C GLU A 161 -11.38 -3.50 2.29
N ALA A 162 -12.09 -4.62 2.28
CA ALA A 162 -13.52 -4.62 2.03
C ALA A 162 -14.30 -4.30 3.32
N PRO A 163 -15.40 -3.53 3.25
CA PRO A 163 -16.15 -3.09 4.43
C PRO A 163 -16.58 -4.25 5.34
N HIS A 164 -17.10 -5.34 4.77
CA HIS A 164 -17.55 -6.52 5.51
C HIS A 164 -16.43 -7.34 6.16
N ARG A 165 -15.16 -7.02 5.91
CA ARG A 165 -13.98 -7.72 6.43
C ARG A 165 -13.18 -6.86 7.41
N LEU A 166 -13.49 -5.57 7.50
CA LEU A 166 -12.69 -4.61 8.26
C LEU A 166 -12.58 -4.99 9.74
N ALA A 167 -13.68 -5.37 10.38
CA ALA A 167 -13.70 -5.77 11.80
C ALA A 167 -12.76 -6.96 12.05
N ASP A 168 -12.86 -8.01 11.25
CA ASP A 168 -11.99 -9.19 11.35
C ASP A 168 -10.52 -8.82 11.13
N SER A 169 -10.23 -7.98 10.12
CA SER A 169 -8.87 -7.57 9.80
C SER A 169 -8.25 -6.72 10.91
N LEU A 170 -9.04 -5.85 11.55
CA LEU A 170 -8.58 -5.06 12.70
C LEU A 170 -8.34 -5.93 13.94
N SER A 171 -9.20 -6.92 14.21
CA SER A 171 -9.02 -7.88 15.30
C SER A 171 -7.71 -8.67 15.15
N ASP A 172 -7.44 -9.17 13.94
CA ASP A 172 -6.21 -9.90 13.64
C ASP A 172 -4.98 -8.97 13.71
N ALA A 173 -5.09 -7.75 13.19
CA ALA A 173 -4.04 -6.74 13.28
C ALA A 173 -3.72 -6.38 14.73
N GLN A 174 -4.75 -6.21 15.58
CA GLN A 174 -4.59 -5.96 17.00
C GLN A 174 -3.86 -7.11 17.71
N THR A 175 -4.18 -8.35 17.35
CA THR A 175 -3.52 -9.56 17.91
C THR A 175 -2.03 -9.57 17.60
N VAL A 176 -1.64 -9.18 16.38
CA VAL A 176 -0.24 -9.25 15.93
C VAL A 176 0.54 -7.99 16.28
N PHE A 177 0.01 -6.81 16.00
CA PHE A 177 0.73 -5.54 16.16
C PHE A 177 0.55 -4.91 17.55
N GLY A 178 -0.39 -5.41 18.36
CA GLY A 178 -0.73 -4.89 19.68
C GLY A 178 -1.85 -3.84 19.64
N SER A 179 -2.64 -3.81 20.73
CA SER A 179 -3.85 -2.97 20.88
C SER A 179 -3.55 -1.47 20.77
N GLU A 180 -2.38 -1.04 21.25
CA GLU A 180 -1.99 0.37 21.31
C GLU A 180 -1.33 0.88 20.01
N ARG A 181 -1.10 0.00 19.02
CA ARG A 181 -0.57 0.40 17.72
C ARG A 181 -1.54 1.40 17.05
N LYS A 182 -1.02 2.55 16.63
CA LYS A 182 -1.85 3.57 15.98
C LYS A 182 -2.20 3.18 14.55
N GLY A 183 -3.38 3.62 14.12
CA GLY A 183 -3.85 3.43 12.75
C GLY A 183 -4.87 4.49 12.33
N ALA A 184 -5.30 4.39 11.09
CA ALA A 184 -6.38 5.19 10.54
C ALA A 184 -7.20 4.35 9.55
N ILE A 185 -8.50 4.49 9.59
CA ILE A 185 -9.44 4.00 8.58
C ILE A 185 -9.81 5.21 7.71
N CYS A 186 -9.41 5.18 6.43
CA CYS A 186 -9.84 6.17 5.45
C CYS A 186 -10.90 5.52 4.56
N ARG A 187 -12.12 6.03 4.59
CA ARG A 187 -13.24 5.48 3.82
C ARG A 187 -13.83 6.50 2.88
N GLU A 188 -14.30 6.04 1.71
CA GLU A 188 -15.01 6.84 0.71
C GLU A 188 -14.27 8.15 0.35
N MET A 189 -12.95 8.11 0.30
CA MET A 189 -12.11 9.28 -0.02
C MET A 189 -12.56 9.94 -1.32
N THR A 190 -12.62 11.26 -1.33
CA THR A 190 -13.14 12.16 -2.39
C THR A 190 -14.64 12.07 -2.66
N LYS A 191 -15.37 11.17 -1.98
CA LYS A 191 -16.81 10.96 -2.16
C LYS A 191 -17.63 11.72 -1.10
N ARG A 192 -18.95 11.73 -1.28
CA ARG A 192 -19.89 12.44 -0.37
C ARG A 192 -19.77 12.02 1.09
N TYR A 193 -19.41 10.76 1.34
CA TYR A 193 -19.33 10.18 2.68
C TYR A 193 -17.89 9.91 3.11
N GLU A 194 -16.96 10.77 2.62
CA GLU A 194 -15.57 10.72 3.03
C GLU A 194 -15.44 10.85 4.55
N GLU A 195 -14.72 9.93 5.15
CA GLU A 195 -14.46 9.93 6.58
C GLU A 195 -13.10 9.34 6.89
N THR A 196 -12.42 9.89 7.89
CA THR A 196 -11.15 9.34 8.39
C THR A 196 -11.21 9.19 9.91
N ILE A 197 -11.18 7.94 10.38
CA ILE A 197 -11.17 7.57 11.80
C ILE A 197 -9.73 7.26 12.19
N ARG A 198 -9.22 7.92 13.23
CA ARG A 198 -7.86 7.76 13.73
C ARG A 198 -7.89 7.29 15.18
N GLY A 199 -6.97 6.40 15.55
CA GLY A 199 -6.89 5.90 16.92
C GLY A 199 -5.89 4.76 17.07
N THR A 200 -5.96 4.07 18.21
CA THR A 200 -5.29 2.78 18.39
C THR A 200 -6.05 1.68 17.67
N LEU A 201 -5.41 0.56 17.38
CA LEU A 201 -6.09 -0.59 16.75
C LEU A 201 -7.28 -1.06 17.59
N SER A 202 -7.19 -0.98 18.92
CA SER A 202 -8.30 -1.26 19.82
C SER A 202 -9.50 -0.32 19.59
N GLN A 203 -9.25 0.99 19.48
CA GLN A 203 -10.30 1.97 19.21
C GLN A 203 -10.92 1.81 17.83
N LEU A 204 -10.09 1.52 16.82
CA LEU A 204 -10.55 1.29 15.44
C LEU A 204 -11.37 -0.01 15.33
N SER A 205 -10.98 -1.07 16.04
CA SER A 205 -11.74 -2.31 16.11
C SER A 205 -13.12 -2.08 16.75
N THR A 206 -13.15 -1.38 17.89
CA THR A 206 -14.41 -1.01 18.55
C THR A 206 -15.31 -0.18 17.64
N TRP A 207 -14.73 0.77 16.89
CA TRP A 207 -15.48 1.56 15.92
C TRP A 207 -16.07 0.68 14.81
N ALA A 208 -15.28 -0.24 14.25
CA ALA A 208 -15.75 -1.14 13.19
C ALA A 208 -16.84 -2.11 13.65
N ASP A 209 -16.81 -2.54 14.94
CA ASP A 209 -17.82 -3.43 15.52
C ASP A 209 -19.15 -2.71 15.84
N THR A 210 -19.10 -1.39 16.08
CA THR A 210 -20.27 -0.62 16.52
C THR A 210 -20.94 0.20 15.44
N ASN A 211 -20.32 0.31 14.26
CA ASN A 211 -20.84 1.09 13.15
C ASN A 211 -21.11 0.20 11.92
N GLU A 212 -22.06 0.60 11.10
CA GLU A 212 -22.26 0.01 9.78
C GLU A 212 -21.16 0.52 8.83
N VAL A 213 -20.25 -0.37 8.46
CA VAL A 213 -19.13 -0.03 7.58
C VAL A 213 -19.51 -0.26 6.12
N LEU A 214 -19.52 0.82 5.34
CA LEU A 214 -19.86 0.81 3.92
C LEU A 214 -18.79 1.54 3.10
N GLY A 215 -18.75 1.23 1.81
CA GLY A 215 -17.89 1.91 0.84
C GLY A 215 -16.49 1.31 0.71
N GLU A 216 -15.59 2.04 0.08
CA GLU A 216 -14.20 1.64 -0.14
C GLU A 216 -13.30 2.08 1.02
N ILE A 217 -12.44 1.19 1.48
CA ILE A 217 -11.65 1.40 2.68
C ILE A 217 -10.17 1.24 2.38
N THR A 218 -9.40 2.20 2.88
CA THR A 218 -7.94 2.10 3.00
C THR A 218 -7.58 2.16 4.47
N LEU A 219 -6.98 1.09 4.99
CA LEU A 219 -6.48 0.99 6.36
C LEU A 219 -5.00 1.37 6.38
N VAL A 220 -4.63 2.29 7.26
CA VAL A 220 -3.23 2.69 7.46
C VAL A 220 -2.84 2.33 8.88
N ILE A 221 -1.73 1.60 9.04
CA ILE A 221 -1.22 1.15 10.34
C ILE A 221 0.19 1.69 10.53
N GLN A 222 0.46 2.25 11.70
CA GLN A 222 1.78 2.72 12.08
C GLN A 222 2.79 1.57 12.05
N GLY A 223 4.00 1.83 11.56
CA GLY A 223 5.11 0.90 11.65
C GLY A 223 5.50 0.58 13.09
N ALA A 224 6.31 -0.45 13.29
CA ALA A 224 6.87 -0.76 14.59
C ALA A 224 7.69 0.42 15.08
N VAL A 225 7.35 0.92 16.25
CA VAL A 225 8.26 1.81 16.98
C VAL A 225 9.29 0.88 17.60
N LEU A 226 10.52 0.95 17.12
CA LEU A 226 11.62 0.33 17.85
C LEU A 226 11.69 1.06 19.19
N ASP A 227 11.13 0.44 20.20
CA ASP A 227 11.17 1.00 21.52
C ASP A 227 12.63 0.89 22.01
N SER A 228 13.42 1.89 21.67
CA SER A 228 14.78 2.05 22.22
C SER A 228 14.75 2.28 23.75
N ALA A 229 13.55 2.43 24.33
CA ALA A 229 13.29 2.54 25.75
C ALA A 229 12.91 1.19 26.42
N ALA A 230 12.62 0.13 25.64
CA ALA A 230 12.25 -1.16 26.23
C ALA A 230 13.39 -1.89 26.91
N MET A 231 14.63 -1.47 26.70
CA MET A 231 15.81 -2.02 27.40
C MET A 231 16.71 -0.88 27.82
N SER A 232 16.94 -0.76 29.12
CA SER A 232 17.87 0.23 29.67
C SER A 232 19.30 -0.01 29.17
N ALA A 233 20.13 1.01 29.16
CA ALA A 233 21.54 0.87 28.79
C ALA A 233 22.24 -0.22 29.65
N ASP A 234 21.90 -0.31 30.94
CA ASP A 234 22.46 -1.30 31.85
C ASP A 234 22.02 -2.73 31.51
N GLU A 235 20.75 -2.93 31.13
CA GLU A 235 20.24 -4.23 30.68
C GLU A 235 20.86 -4.65 29.33
N MET A 236 21.05 -3.72 28.39
CA MET A 236 21.79 -4.00 27.15
C MET A 236 23.20 -4.47 27.40
N VAL A 237 23.91 -3.79 28.32
CA VAL A 237 25.27 -4.13 28.72
C VAL A 237 25.31 -5.48 29.41
N ALA A 238 24.41 -5.75 30.35
CA ALA A 238 24.30 -7.04 31.02
C ALA A 238 24.10 -8.19 30.04
N ARG A 239 23.20 -8.02 29.10
CA ARG A 239 22.90 -9.05 28.08
C ARG A 239 24.07 -9.30 27.12
N VAL A 240 24.78 -8.25 26.69
CA VAL A 240 26.01 -8.40 25.92
C VAL A 240 27.06 -9.19 26.67
N ARG A 241 27.26 -8.92 27.99
CA ARG A 241 28.19 -9.65 28.81
C ARG A 241 27.83 -11.13 28.97
N GLU A 242 26.53 -11.48 29.02
CA GLU A 242 26.08 -12.88 29.05
C GLU A 242 26.51 -13.61 27.78
N PHE A 243 26.34 -13.02 26.60
CA PHE A 243 26.78 -13.61 25.33
C PHE A 243 28.32 -13.71 25.24
N GLU A 244 29.04 -12.68 25.74
CA GLU A 244 30.51 -12.74 25.81
C GLU A 244 30.99 -13.88 26.78
N ALA A 245 30.31 -14.05 27.91
CA ALA A 245 30.60 -15.13 28.84
C ALA A 245 30.29 -16.52 28.26
N ALA A 246 29.34 -16.61 27.35
CA ALA A 246 29.03 -17.81 26.60
C ALA A 246 30.02 -18.10 25.42
N GLY A 247 31.09 -17.29 25.29
CA GLY A 247 32.15 -17.48 24.30
C GLY A 247 31.97 -16.72 23.00
N MET A 248 30.97 -15.84 22.88
CA MET A 248 30.76 -15.02 21.68
C MET A 248 31.70 -13.81 21.70
N ASP A 249 32.23 -13.42 20.55
CA ASP A 249 33.01 -12.19 20.46
C ASP A 249 32.08 -10.97 20.63
N ARG A 250 32.66 -9.84 21.07
CA ARG A 250 31.89 -8.61 21.36
C ARG A 250 31.03 -8.12 20.24
N LYS A 251 31.53 -8.21 19.01
CA LYS A 251 30.79 -7.78 17.80
C LYS A 251 29.57 -8.68 17.54
N GLY A 252 29.75 -9.98 17.72
CA GLY A 252 28.67 -10.97 17.65
C GLY A 252 27.64 -10.78 18.76
N ALA A 253 28.09 -10.60 20.01
CA ALA A 253 27.22 -10.37 21.15
C ALA A 253 26.35 -9.12 20.98
N ILE A 254 26.93 -8.00 20.53
CA ILE A 254 26.17 -6.78 20.21
C ILE A 254 25.15 -7.04 19.08
N ALA A 255 25.53 -7.81 18.06
CA ALA A 255 24.63 -8.13 16.96
C ALA A 255 23.48 -9.04 17.42
N SER A 256 23.75 -10.00 18.31
CA SER A 256 22.75 -10.90 18.89
C SER A 256 21.76 -10.16 19.77
N VAL A 257 22.22 -9.28 20.67
CA VAL A 257 21.34 -8.43 21.50
C VAL A 257 20.48 -7.51 20.63
N ALA A 258 21.07 -6.89 19.60
CA ALA A 258 20.35 -6.04 18.69
C ALA A 258 19.22 -6.80 17.94
N ALA A 259 19.49 -8.04 17.54
CA ALA A 259 18.51 -8.90 16.86
C ALA A 259 17.43 -9.42 17.84
N GLU A 260 17.83 -9.91 19.03
CA GLU A 260 16.93 -10.48 20.04
C GLU A 260 15.88 -9.47 20.50
N PHE A 261 16.28 -8.20 20.68
CA PHE A 261 15.41 -7.14 21.20
C PHE A 261 14.96 -6.13 20.13
N SER A 262 15.24 -6.41 18.85
CA SER A 262 14.89 -5.51 17.73
C SER A 262 15.40 -4.07 17.93
N ILE A 263 16.59 -3.93 18.53
CA ILE A 263 17.24 -2.65 18.83
C ILE A 263 18.30 -2.35 17.76
N ALA A 264 18.44 -1.09 17.37
CA ALA A 264 19.49 -0.70 16.44
C ALA A 264 20.88 -0.99 17.02
N LYS A 265 21.75 -1.73 16.31
CA LYS A 265 23.12 -2.11 16.75
C LYS A 265 23.92 -0.94 17.30
N ARG A 266 23.73 0.27 16.75
CA ARG A 266 24.42 1.49 17.21
C ARG A 266 24.07 1.85 18.65
N LEU A 267 22.83 1.58 19.10
CA LEU A 267 22.38 1.88 20.47
C LEU A 267 22.99 0.91 21.46
N VAL A 268 22.99 -0.39 21.13
CA VAL A 268 23.66 -1.42 21.96
C VAL A 268 25.16 -1.14 22.04
N TYR A 269 25.78 -0.77 20.91
CA TYR A 269 27.20 -0.40 20.90
C TYR A 269 27.47 0.83 21.75
N ALA A 270 26.69 1.89 21.69
CA ALA A 270 26.82 3.09 22.49
C ALA A 270 26.71 2.78 23.99
N ALA A 271 25.70 2.00 24.42
CA ALA A 271 25.52 1.57 25.79
C ALA A 271 26.77 0.84 26.33
N VAL A 272 27.32 -0.11 25.55
CA VAL A 272 28.52 -0.86 25.95
C VAL A 272 29.77 0.02 26.04
N VAL A 273 29.92 0.99 25.12
CA VAL A 273 31.06 1.93 25.14
C VAL A 273 31.00 2.86 26.36
N ASP A 274 29.80 3.39 26.66
CA ASP A 274 29.63 4.32 27.77
C ASP A 274 29.80 3.63 29.13
N ALA A 275 29.28 2.40 29.29
CA ALA A 275 29.52 1.59 30.47
C ALA A 275 31.04 1.31 30.73
N ASN A 276 31.80 1.09 29.66
CA ASN A 276 33.25 0.86 29.78
C ASN A 276 34.04 2.15 30.13
N LYS A 277 33.50 3.35 29.80
CA LYS A 277 34.10 4.63 30.21
C LYS A 277 33.86 4.92 31.70
N MET A 278 32.71 4.50 32.24
CA MET A 278 32.34 4.70 33.65
C MET A 278 33.04 3.69 34.59
N SER A 279 33.58 2.62 34.04
CA SER A 279 34.31 1.58 34.80
C SER A 279 35.85 1.80 34.87
N LYS A 280 36.33 2.88 34.26
CA LYS A 280 37.73 3.33 34.33
C LYS A 280 37.86 4.58 35.20
#